data_e9bb77121da865d7f8170fbce5e504b4
#
_entry.id   e9bb77121da865d7f8170fbce5e504b4
#
_cell.length_a   1.000
_cell.length_b   1.000
_cell.length_c   1.000
_cell.angle_alpha   90.00
_cell.angle_beta   90.00
_cell.angle_gamma   90.00
#
_symmetry.space_group_name_H-M   'P 1'
#
loop_
_entity.id
_entity.type
_entity.pdbx_description
1 polymer ?
#
loop_
_entity_poly.entity_id
_entity_poly.type
_entity_poly.pdbx_seq_one_letter_code
_entity_poly.pdbx_strand_id
1 'polypeptide(L)'
;RAAAVLLPLPAGLLACSDYDLHRPDKGEPDGEQEPDIEEPTPEPDIELSRLTIDFGGKPKDCPAEPADVVISNVGEGDLIVSDIRIDGAGLSAFATDWDGGGFTLSTGESRTLSVGFTPTAWVDYEVAVEIESNDPDEAVVEVTALGFGAGDTMFEQSFVQDFHTDVDVLWVVDNSCSMDEEMQQVATNFASFIDEFVGLGLNYHLAVVTTDMDDPAQSGRFRGPVLTQDTPDVVNAFLAQVDQGSAGSGSERGFDAVQAALSEPLLSTDNIGFLRDEAALAVILLSDEDDDSAQGTSTFVTWFETLKADPEKLTFSSICGDRGFGCQEFDFFGNTLSASAGPQYIDATDLTRGFWASICTSDYTGILQQISLTAAGMTVEFPLDDEPSNLGLVVVMVDGTDVAQDSVNGWTYATATQSLIFNGDGIPGPGAE
;
A
#
# COMPACT_ATOMS: atom_id res chain seq x y z
N ARG A 1 -11.81 25.04 18.56
CA ARG A 1 -12.10 25.69 19.86
C ARG A 1 -13.35 25.04 20.44
N ALA A 2 -13.22 24.17 21.43
CA ALA A 2 -14.17 23.93 22.49
C ALA A 2 -13.40 23.40 23.69
N ALA A 3 -13.39 24.17 24.74
CA ALA A 3 -12.74 23.85 26.01
C ALA A 3 -13.73 23.04 26.86
N ALA A 4 -13.24 21.98 27.51
CA ALA A 4 -13.94 21.27 28.56
C ALA A 4 -13.49 21.79 29.92
N VAL A 5 -14.45 22.24 30.73
CA VAL A 5 -14.26 22.72 32.10
C VAL A 5 -14.57 21.58 33.05
N LEU A 6 -13.59 21.21 33.87
CA LEU A 6 -13.76 20.38 35.06
C LEU A 6 -14.20 21.28 36.24
N LEU A 7 -15.21 20.84 36.96
CA LEU A 7 -15.57 21.41 38.28
C LEU A 7 -15.54 20.29 39.34
N PRO A 8 -15.05 20.59 40.55
CA PRO A 8 -14.89 19.59 41.62
C PRO A 8 -16.13 19.51 42.51
N LEU A 9 -16.38 18.31 43.06
CA LEU A 9 -17.38 18.04 44.08
C LEU A 9 -16.82 18.33 45.50
N PRO A 10 -17.61 18.87 46.42
CA PRO A 10 -17.15 19.06 47.79
C PRO A 10 -17.49 17.87 48.68
N ALA A 11 -16.54 17.58 49.56
CA ALA A 11 -16.68 16.65 50.66
C ALA A 11 -17.58 17.23 51.75
N GLY A 12 -18.52 16.46 52.24
CA GLY A 12 -19.32 16.78 53.43
C GLY A 12 -19.25 15.67 54.44
N LEU A 13 -18.44 15.93 55.48
CA LEU A 13 -18.50 15.21 56.78
C LEU A 13 -19.79 15.58 57.49
N LEU A 14 -20.48 14.60 58.07
CA LEU A 14 -21.34 14.82 59.24
C LEU A 14 -21.19 13.69 60.25
N ALA A 15 -21.02 14.15 61.42
CA ALA A 15 -20.56 13.44 62.60
C ALA A 15 -21.70 12.71 63.36
N CYS A 16 -21.27 11.79 64.16
CA CYS A 16 -22.01 11.07 65.21
C CYS A 16 -22.85 11.94 66.13
N SER A 17 -23.98 11.42 66.59
CA SER A 17 -24.47 11.75 67.91
C SER A 17 -25.06 10.52 68.57
N ASP A 18 -24.45 10.14 69.67
CA ASP A 18 -24.95 9.21 70.65
C ASP A 18 -26.31 9.63 71.20
N TYR A 19 -27.20 8.68 71.33
CA TYR A 19 -28.29 8.81 72.29
C TYR A 19 -28.42 7.51 73.09
N ASP A 20 -27.98 7.65 74.33
CA ASP A 20 -28.12 6.69 75.41
C ASP A 20 -29.52 6.87 76.04
N LEU A 21 -30.35 5.84 76.07
CA LEU A 21 -31.59 5.82 76.89
C LEU A 21 -31.72 4.51 77.60
N HIS A 22 -31.66 4.63 78.87
CA HIS A 22 -31.85 3.69 79.93
C HIS A 22 -32.96 2.64 79.76
N ARG A 23 -32.60 1.43 80.21
CA ARG A 23 -33.42 0.28 80.53
C ARG A 23 -34.43 0.61 81.66
N PRO A 24 -35.54 -0.14 81.69
CA PRO A 24 -35.72 -1.01 82.82
C PRO A 24 -36.00 -2.47 82.47
N ASP A 25 -35.37 -3.28 83.24
CA ASP A 25 -35.45 -4.71 83.42
C ASP A 25 -36.86 -5.23 83.63
N LYS A 26 -37.24 -6.33 82.91
CA LYS A 26 -38.18 -7.36 83.41
C LYS A 26 -38.20 -8.57 82.45
N GLY A 27 -37.75 -9.71 82.96
CA GLY A 27 -38.41 -10.98 82.79
C GLY A 27 -38.15 -11.76 81.51
N GLU A 28 -37.34 -12.77 81.62
CA GLU A 28 -37.37 -13.92 80.72
C GLU A 28 -38.77 -14.52 80.68
N PRO A 29 -39.20 -15.02 79.50
CA PRO A 29 -39.40 -16.43 79.36
C PRO A 29 -38.84 -17.04 78.03
N ASP A 30 -38.32 -18.23 78.22
CA ASP A 30 -38.27 -19.40 77.36
C ASP A 30 -38.02 -19.21 75.83
N GLY A 31 -36.87 -19.69 75.47
CA GLY A 31 -36.44 -20.43 74.29
C GLY A 31 -37.44 -20.53 73.09
N GLU A 32 -37.32 -19.57 72.16
CA GLU A 32 -37.55 -19.84 70.75
C GLU A 32 -36.17 -19.82 70.08
N GLN A 33 -35.71 -20.99 69.59
CA GLN A 33 -34.61 -21.07 68.65
C GLN A 33 -35.05 -20.28 67.39
N GLU A 34 -34.38 -19.16 67.12
CA GLU A 34 -34.42 -18.61 65.78
C GLU A 34 -33.97 -19.70 64.80
N PRO A 35 -34.67 -19.87 63.70
CA PRO A 35 -34.18 -20.79 62.66
C PRO A 35 -32.82 -20.28 62.19
N ASP A 36 -31.80 -21.15 62.20
CA ASP A 36 -30.53 -20.90 61.52
C ASP A 36 -30.87 -20.50 60.08
N ILE A 37 -30.80 -19.24 59.78
CA ILE A 37 -30.78 -18.78 58.38
C ILE A 37 -29.40 -19.21 57.89
N GLU A 38 -29.33 -20.37 57.21
CA GLU A 38 -28.14 -20.71 56.43
C GLU A 38 -27.91 -19.52 55.49
N GLU A 39 -26.79 -18.83 55.63
CA GLU A 39 -26.33 -17.86 54.64
C GLU A 39 -26.28 -18.60 53.30
N PRO A 40 -26.85 -18.05 52.22
CA PRO A 40 -26.76 -18.69 50.90
C PRO A 40 -25.29 -18.95 50.58
N THR A 41 -24.93 -20.16 50.28
CA THR A 41 -23.59 -20.50 49.84
C THR A 41 -23.33 -19.73 48.54
N PRO A 42 -22.19 -19.01 48.43
CA PRO A 42 -21.90 -18.31 47.21
C PRO A 42 -21.87 -19.29 46.03
N GLU A 43 -22.69 -19.05 45.04
CA GLU A 43 -22.83 -19.89 43.85
C GLU A 43 -21.98 -19.32 42.70
N PRO A 44 -21.30 -20.16 41.92
CA PRO A 44 -20.66 -19.77 40.69
C PRO A 44 -21.69 -19.48 39.61
N ASP A 45 -21.32 -18.63 38.62
CA ASP A 45 -22.17 -18.28 37.47
C ASP A 45 -21.27 -18.11 36.25
N ILE A 46 -21.45 -18.92 35.21
CA ILE A 46 -20.65 -18.95 34.01
C ILE A 46 -21.22 -18.00 32.94
N GLU A 47 -20.39 -17.09 32.45
CA GLU A 47 -20.73 -16.23 31.32
C GLU A 47 -19.74 -16.44 30.18
N LEU A 48 -20.28 -16.58 28.94
CA LEU A 48 -19.47 -16.70 27.73
C LEU A 48 -19.55 -15.43 26.90
N SER A 49 -18.41 -14.97 26.37
CA SER A 49 -18.35 -13.78 25.51
C SER A 49 -19.15 -13.91 24.21
N ARG A 50 -19.40 -15.14 23.77
CA ARG A 50 -20.23 -15.48 22.61
C ARG A 50 -20.75 -16.91 22.69
N LEU A 51 -21.92 -17.14 22.07
CA LEU A 51 -22.55 -18.48 21.97
C LEU A 51 -22.49 -19.04 20.54
N THR A 52 -21.97 -18.29 19.58
CA THR A 52 -21.83 -18.71 18.18
C THR A 52 -20.53 -18.21 17.59
N ILE A 53 -19.89 -19.08 16.83
CA ILE A 53 -18.72 -18.77 16.00
C ILE A 53 -19.06 -19.18 14.57
N ASP A 54 -18.95 -18.28 13.62
CA ASP A 54 -19.08 -18.58 12.19
C ASP A 54 -17.73 -18.29 11.50
N PHE A 55 -17.08 -19.34 11.03
CA PHE A 55 -15.81 -19.26 10.30
C PHE A 55 -15.99 -18.98 8.81
N GLY A 56 -17.23 -19.00 8.32
CA GLY A 56 -17.52 -18.88 6.90
C GLY A 56 -16.94 -19.99 6.04
N GLY A 57 -16.80 -19.73 4.75
CA GLY A 57 -16.19 -20.66 3.80
C GLY A 57 -14.66 -20.62 3.87
N LYS A 58 -14.03 -21.80 3.94
CA LYS A 58 -12.57 -21.96 3.85
C LYS A 58 -12.24 -23.06 2.86
N PRO A 59 -11.19 -22.91 2.05
CA PRO A 59 -10.71 -23.98 1.19
C PRO A 59 -10.37 -25.24 2.00
N LYS A 60 -10.55 -26.40 1.38
CA LYS A 60 -10.20 -27.68 2.01
C LYS A 60 -8.74 -27.67 2.47
N ASP A 61 -8.48 -28.17 3.68
CA ASP A 61 -7.17 -28.24 4.33
C ASP A 61 -6.52 -26.88 4.65
N CYS A 62 -7.25 -25.75 4.47
CA CYS A 62 -6.80 -24.40 4.85
C CYS A 62 -7.40 -24.01 6.21
N PRO A 63 -6.57 -23.70 7.24
CA PRO A 63 -7.06 -23.27 8.54
C PRO A 63 -7.68 -21.87 8.49
N ALA A 64 -8.76 -21.68 9.20
CA ALA A 64 -9.27 -20.35 9.52
C ALA A 64 -8.43 -19.71 10.64
N GLU A 65 -8.47 -18.38 10.75
CA GLU A 65 -7.99 -17.70 11.95
C GLU A 65 -8.79 -18.21 13.17
N PRO A 66 -8.12 -18.60 14.26
CA PRO A 66 -8.81 -19.07 15.46
C PRO A 66 -9.73 -17.99 16.04
N ALA A 67 -10.85 -18.41 16.61
CA ALA A 67 -11.79 -17.53 17.27
C ALA A 67 -11.78 -17.75 18.78
N ASP A 68 -11.68 -16.68 19.54
CA ASP A 68 -11.60 -16.71 20.99
C ASP A 68 -12.99 -16.66 21.64
N VAL A 69 -13.21 -17.53 22.65
CA VAL A 69 -14.33 -17.51 23.57
C VAL A 69 -13.77 -17.21 24.96
N VAL A 70 -14.21 -16.13 25.57
CA VAL A 70 -13.85 -15.82 26.95
C VAL A 70 -14.87 -16.46 27.87
N ILE A 71 -14.41 -17.32 28.80
CA ILE A 71 -15.17 -17.95 29.85
C ILE A 71 -14.94 -17.14 31.12
N SER A 72 -15.98 -16.59 31.70
CA SER A 72 -15.90 -15.72 32.87
C SER A 72 -16.76 -16.28 34.02
N ASN A 73 -16.30 -16.08 35.26
CA ASN A 73 -17.11 -16.30 36.44
C ASN A 73 -17.70 -14.96 36.92
N VAL A 74 -18.99 -14.78 36.72
CA VAL A 74 -19.74 -13.59 37.19
C VAL A 74 -20.50 -13.82 38.50
N GLY A 75 -20.42 -15.04 39.05
CA GLY A 75 -21.00 -15.42 40.33
C GLY A 75 -20.11 -15.08 41.52
N GLU A 76 -20.59 -15.39 42.73
CA GLU A 76 -19.89 -15.13 44.00
C GLU A 76 -19.08 -16.35 44.50
N GLY A 77 -19.34 -17.58 43.97
CA GLY A 77 -18.60 -18.78 44.26
C GLY A 77 -17.52 -19.09 43.24
N ASP A 78 -16.59 -20.01 43.57
CA ASP A 78 -15.56 -20.47 42.63
C ASP A 78 -16.18 -21.31 41.51
N LEU A 79 -15.99 -20.88 40.24
CA LEU A 79 -16.42 -21.64 39.05
C LEU A 79 -15.34 -22.67 38.71
N ILE A 80 -15.72 -23.94 38.72
CA ILE A 80 -14.85 -25.05 38.34
C ILE A 80 -15.30 -25.55 36.97
N VAL A 81 -14.50 -25.32 35.93
CA VAL A 81 -14.67 -25.93 34.62
C VAL A 81 -13.99 -27.30 34.65
N SER A 82 -14.77 -28.37 34.51
CA SER A 82 -14.30 -29.74 34.65
C SER A 82 -13.89 -30.38 33.31
N ASP A 83 -14.58 -30.03 32.21
CA ASP A 83 -14.34 -30.58 30.88
C ASP A 83 -14.75 -29.58 29.80
N ILE A 84 -14.05 -29.63 28.66
CA ILE A 84 -14.43 -28.94 27.43
C ILE A 84 -14.32 -29.97 26.30
N ARG A 85 -15.40 -30.20 25.57
CA ARG A 85 -15.41 -31.16 24.46
C ARG A 85 -16.11 -30.58 23.24
N ILE A 86 -15.75 -31.10 22.09
CA ILE A 86 -16.43 -30.79 20.84
C ILE A 86 -17.32 -31.97 20.53
N ASP A 87 -18.61 -31.74 20.27
CA ASP A 87 -19.56 -32.73 19.82
C ASP A 87 -20.24 -32.33 18.52
N GLY A 88 -20.56 -33.29 17.67
CA GLY A 88 -21.22 -33.05 16.38
C GLY A 88 -20.58 -33.79 15.21
N ALA A 89 -21.21 -33.69 14.05
CA ALA A 89 -20.78 -34.39 12.84
C ALA A 89 -19.48 -33.81 12.22
N GLY A 90 -19.09 -32.65 12.64
CA GLY A 90 -17.94 -31.89 12.12
C GLY A 90 -16.62 -32.03 12.88
N LEU A 91 -16.54 -32.95 13.85
CA LEU A 91 -15.39 -33.08 14.78
C LEU A 91 -14.00 -33.02 14.13
N SER A 92 -13.83 -33.57 12.93
CA SER A 92 -12.52 -33.60 12.26
C SER A 92 -12.05 -32.27 11.73
N ALA A 93 -12.94 -31.28 11.69
CA ALA A 93 -12.64 -29.95 11.15
C ALA A 93 -12.41 -28.90 12.24
N PHE A 94 -12.76 -29.20 13.50
CA PHE A 94 -12.60 -28.25 14.60
C PHE A 94 -11.58 -28.73 15.62
N ALA A 95 -10.94 -27.80 16.28
CA ALA A 95 -10.02 -28.04 17.38
C ALA A 95 -10.11 -26.90 18.39
N THR A 96 -9.78 -27.20 19.65
CA THR A 96 -9.58 -26.17 20.68
C THR A 96 -8.18 -26.26 21.25
N ASP A 97 -7.71 -25.22 21.90
CA ASP A 97 -6.45 -25.20 22.65
C ASP A 97 -6.60 -25.80 24.07
N TRP A 98 -7.72 -26.45 24.34
CA TRP A 98 -7.98 -27.16 25.60
C TRP A 98 -7.04 -28.37 25.76
N ASP A 99 -6.31 -28.41 26.89
CA ASP A 99 -5.30 -29.44 27.19
C ASP A 99 -5.84 -30.64 27.99
N GLY A 100 -7.14 -30.64 28.28
CA GLY A 100 -7.84 -31.72 29.05
C GLY A 100 -7.73 -31.56 30.57
N GLY A 101 -7.14 -30.49 31.09
CA GLY A 101 -7.04 -30.22 32.52
C GLY A 101 -8.12 -29.26 33.02
N GLY A 102 -8.93 -29.66 34.04
CA GLY A 102 -9.87 -28.74 34.69
C GLY A 102 -9.19 -27.53 35.31
N PHE A 103 -9.94 -26.42 35.41
CA PHE A 103 -9.46 -25.18 36.03
C PHE A 103 -10.54 -24.52 36.88
N THR A 104 -10.12 -23.62 37.75
CA THR A 104 -11.01 -22.86 38.63
C THR A 104 -10.84 -21.38 38.35
N LEU A 105 -11.97 -20.65 38.26
CA LEU A 105 -12.03 -19.22 38.16
C LEU A 105 -12.68 -18.66 39.42
N SER A 106 -11.99 -17.80 40.15
CA SER A 106 -12.58 -17.07 41.25
C SER A 106 -13.51 -15.96 40.71
N THR A 107 -14.35 -15.41 41.58
CA THR A 107 -15.27 -14.31 41.20
C THR A 107 -14.58 -13.23 40.41
N GLY A 108 -15.08 -12.93 39.21
CA GLY A 108 -14.58 -11.92 38.27
C GLY A 108 -13.34 -12.34 37.47
N GLU A 109 -12.83 -13.56 37.64
CA GLU A 109 -11.76 -14.09 36.79
C GLU A 109 -12.32 -14.66 35.48
N SER A 110 -11.46 -14.70 34.46
CA SER A 110 -11.80 -15.24 33.15
C SER A 110 -10.63 -16.00 32.51
N ARG A 111 -10.94 -16.90 31.59
CA ARG A 111 -9.98 -17.63 30.76
C ARG A 111 -10.46 -17.65 29.31
N THR A 112 -9.53 -17.49 28.38
CA THR A 112 -9.80 -17.57 26.95
C THR A 112 -9.63 -19.01 26.46
N LEU A 113 -10.60 -19.50 25.68
CA LEU A 113 -10.56 -20.72 24.90
C LEU A 113 -10.47 -20.34 23.43
N SER A 114 -9.48 -20.86 22.73
CA SER A 114 -9.31 -20.62 21.30
C SER A 114 -9.90 -21.80 20.49
N VAL A 115 -10.78 -21.50 19.56
CA VAL A 115 -11.45 -22.50 18.68
C VAL A 115 -10.91 -22.32 17.26
N GLY A 116 -10.37 -23.39 16.68
CA GLY A 116 -9.87 -23.44 15.32
C GLY A 116 -10.77 -24.22 14.39
N PHE A 117 -10.79 -23.88 13.10
CA PHE A 117 -11.53 -24.56 12.05
C PHE A 117 -10.61 -24.83 10.84
N THR A 118 -10.62 -26.09 10.36
CA THR A 118 -9.91 -26.50 9.14
C THR A 118 -10.77 -27.53 8.42
N PRO A 119 -11.49 -27.17 7.34
CA PRO A 119 -12.38 -28.11 6.64
C PRO A 119 -11.58 -29.23 5.98
N THR A 120 -12.06 -30.45 6.09
CA THR A 120 -11.45 -31.65 5.48
C THR A 120 -12.20 -32.14 4.23
N ALA A 121 -13.37 -31.56 3.94
CA ALA A 121 -14.18 -31.81 2.76
C ALA A 121 -15.03 -30.59 2.40
N TRP A 122 -15.63 -30.59 1.22
CA TRP A 122 -16.48 -29.50 0.70
C TRP A 122 -17.94 -29.70 1.17
N VAL A 123 -18.16 -29.55 2.46
CA VAL A 123 -19.46 -29.70 3.11
C VAL A 123 -19.60 -28.63 4.20
N ASP A 124 -20.86 -28.48 4.65
CA ASP A 124 -21.11 -27.65 5.84
C ASP A 124 -20.70 -28.43 7.09
N TYR A 125 -20.15 -27.74 8.06
CA TYR A 125 -19.72 -28.25 9.35
C TYR A 125 -20.44 -27.49 10.45
N GLU A 126 -20.94 -28.24 11.44
CA GLU A 126 -21.53 -27.67 12.64
C GLU A 126 -21.15 -28.56 13.83
N VAL A 127 -20.66 -27.94 14.90
CA VAL A 127 -20.36 -28.63 16.16
C VAL A 127 -20.81 -27.77 17.33
N ALA A 128 -21.04 -28.40 18.46
CA ALA A 128 -21.17 -27.78 19.76
C ALA A 128 -19.82 -27.89 20.50
N VAL A 129 -19.31 -26.81 20.99
CA VAL A 129 -18.22 -26.79 21.97
C VAL A 129 -18.90 -26.73 23.34
N GLU A 130 -18.97 -27.88 24.01
CA GLU A 130 -19.61 -28.00 25.30
C GLU A 130 -18.60 -27.75 26.41
N ILE A 131 -18.98 -26.87 27.35
CA ILE A 131 -18.18 -26.50 28.53
C ILE A 131 -18.94 -26.97 29.75
N GLU A 132 -18.38 -27.95 30.48
CA GLU A 132 -18.98 -28.53 31.69
C GLU A 132 -18.41 -27.85 32.94
N SER A 133 -19.29 -27.38 33.82
CA SER A 133 -18.90 -26.67 35.02
C SER A 133 -19.73 -27.10 36.26
N ASN A 134 -19.40 -26.49 37.41
CA ASN A 134 -20.16 -26.63 38.65
C ASN A 134 -21.21 -25.52 38.83
N ASP A 135 -21.54 -24.76 37.78
CA ASP A 135 -22.65 -23.83 37.82
C ASP A 135 -23.97 -24.61 38.05
N PRO A 136 -24.78 -24.25 39.05
CA PRO A 136 -25.94 -25.04 39.42
C PRO A 136 -27.10 -24.94 38.40
N ASP A 137 -27.21 -23.86 37.67
CA ASP A 137 -28.28 -23.62 36.69
C ASP A 137 -27.79 -23.85 35.26
N GLU A 138 -26.50 -23.73 34.99
CA GLU A 138 -25.88 -23.88 33.68
C GLU A 138 -24.70 -24.86 33.72
N ALA A 139 -24.94 -26.09 34.22
CA ALA A 139 -23.91 -27.11 34.38
C ALA A 139 -23.17 -27.47 33.06
N VAL A 140 -23.80 -27.24 31.91
CA VAL A 140 -23.20 -27.34 30.57
C VAL A 140 -23.66 -26.16 29.73
N VAL A 141 -22.72 -25.36 29.25
CA VAL A 141 -22.98 -24.30 28.25
C VAL A 141 -22.38 -24.69 26.93
N GLU A 142 -23.03 -24.29 25.83
CA GLU A 142 -22.64 -24.66 24.49
C GLU A 142 -22.30 -23.42 23.63
N VAL A 143 -21.22 -23.52 22.88
CA VAL A 143 -20.88 -22.58 21.80
C VAL A 143 -21.05 -23.33 20.48
N THR A 144 -21.97 -22.87 19.65
CA THR A 144 -22.16 -23.42 18.30
C THR A 144 -21.06 -22.87 17.39
N ALA A 145 -20.25 -23.76 16.82
CA ALA A 145 -19.24 -23.39 15.84
C ALA A 145 -19.64 -23.89 14.45
N LEU A 146 -19.71 -22.98 13.50
CA LEU A 146 -20.13 -23.18 12.11
C LEU A 146 -19.00 -22.87 11.14
N GLY A 147 -18.99 -23.56 10.01
CA GLY A 147 -18.11 -23.26 8.88
C GLY A 147 -18.45 -24.18 7.71
N PHE A 148 -17.99 -23.85 6.51
CA PHE A 148 -18.15 -24.75 5.37
C PHE A 148 -16.85 -24.86 4.60
N GLY A 149 -16.57 -26.07 4.06
CA GLY A 149 -15.52 -26.28 3.10
C GLY A 149 -15.94 -25.68 1.77
N ALA A 150 -15.36 -24.55 1.41
CA ALA A 150 -15.50 -23.97 0.08
C ALA A 150 -14.74 -24.86 -0.91
N GLY A 151 -15.32 -25.13 -2.08
CA GLY A 151 -14.57 -25.72 -3.19
C GLY A 151 -13.38 -24.79 -3.50
N ASP A 152 -12.25 -25.37 -3.92
CA ASP A 152 -11.17 -24.60 -4.50
C ASP A 152 -11.73 -23.88 -5.73
N THR A 153 -12.16 -22.66 -5.55
CA THR A 153 -12.25 -21.72 -6.65
C THR A 153 -10.81 -21.30 -6.89
N MET A 154 -10.06 -22.07 -7.67
CA MET A 154 -8.89 -21.52 -8.33
C MET A 154 -9.42 -20.40 -9.22
N PHE A 155 -9.14 -19.20 -8.80
CA PHE A 155 -9.32 -18.03 -9.64
C PHE A 155 -8.03 -17.91 -10.45
N GLU A 156 -8.18 -17.96 -11.77
CA GLU A 156 -7.08 -17.76 -12.71
C GLU A 156 -7.37 -16.48 -13.49
N GLN A 157 -6.43 -15.57 -13.46
CA GLN A 157 -6.50 -14.33 -14.23
C GLN A 157 -5.22 -14.20 -15.03
N SER A 158 -5.35 -13.89 -16.31
CA SER A 158 -4.23 -13.75 -17.24
C SER A 158 -4.15 -12.29 -17.68
N PHE A 159 -2.94 -11.80 -17.83
CA PHE A 159 -2.61 -10.48 -18.32
C PHE A 159 -1.61 -10.61 -19.45
N VAL A 160 -1.64 -9.67 -20.37
CA VAL A 160 -0.57 -9.51 -21.37
C VAL A 160 0.10 -8.18 -21.06
N GLN A 161 1.43 -8.18 -20.96
CA GLN A 161 2.20 -6.95 -20.79
C GLN A 161 2.12 -6.12 -22.06
N ASP A 162 1.32 -5.07 -22.03
CA ASP A 162 1.26 -4.10 -23.13
C ASP A 162 2.60 -3.36 -23.25
N PHE A 163 2.95 -2.99 -24.47
CA PHE A 163 4.13 -2.19 -24.76
C PHE A 163 4.02 -1.50 -26.12
N HIS A 164 4.80 -0.42 -26.28
CA HIS A 164 4.93 0.27 -27.56
C HIS A 164 6.17 -0.22 -28.29
N THR A 165 6.02 -0.70 -29.51
CA THR A 165 7.14 -1.15 -30.35
C THR A 165 8.01 0.01 -30.83
N ASP A 166 7.42 1.17 -31.03
CA ASP A 166 8.03 2.40 -31.53
C ASP A 166 7.79 3.53 -30.52
N VAL A 167 8.83 4.16 -30.03
CA VAL A 167 8.76 5.20 -28.99
C VAL A 167 9.66 6.37 -29.32
N ASP A 168 9.11 7.60 -29.31
CA ASP A 168 9.86 8.85 -29.37
C ASP A 168 10.01 9.40 -27.93
N VAL A 169 11.23 9.53 -27.44
CA VAL A 169 11.52 10.00 -26.08
C VAL A 169 12.19 11.37 -26.13
N LEU A 170 11.53 12.38 -25.57
CA LEU A 170 12.08 13.72 -25.43
C LEU A 170 12.45 13.99 -23.97
N TRP A 171 13.72 14.13 -23.68
CA TRP A 171 14.20 14.64 -22.42
C TRP A 171 14.22 16.18 -22.41
N VAL A 172 13.68 16.75 -21.34
CA VAL A 172 13.68 18.19 -21.08
C VAL A 172 14.49 18.43 -19.82
N VAL A 173 15.67 18.99 -19.97
CA VAL A 173 16.65 19.08 -18.89
C VAL A 173 16.82 20.55 -18.50
N ASP A 174 16.58 20.80 -17.25
CA ASP A 174 16.90 22.07 -16.64
C ASP A 174 18.43 22.23 -16.58
N ASN A 175 18.93 23.34 -17.12
CA ASN A 175 20.33 23.69 -17.10
C ASN A 175 20.61 25.02 -16.39
N SER A 176 19.75 25.41 -15.46
CA SER A 176 19.95 26.51 -14.54
C SER A 176 21.12 26.28 -13.57
N CYS A 177 21.57 27.31 -12.91
CA CYS A 177 22.72 27.21 -12.01
C CYS A 177 22.41 26.47 -10.70
N SER A 178 21.18 26.31 -10.34
CA SER A 178 20.73 25.51 -9.17
C SER A 178 20.91 24.02 -9.37
N MET A 179 20.90 23.52 -10.61
CA MET A 179 21.00 22.11 -11.00
C MET A 179 22.42 21.51 -10.92
N ASP A 180 23.44 22.25 -10.50
CA ASP A 180 24.83 21.75 -10.50
C ASP A 180 25.06 20.45 -9.75
N GLU A 181 24.37 20.25 -8.61
CA GLU A 181 24.53 19.09 -7.73
C GLU A 181 23.65 17.94 -8.22
N GLU A 182 22.41 18.23 -8.64
CA GLU A 182 21.44 17.29 -9.18
C GLU A 182 21.92 16.69 -10.51
N MET A 183 22.50 17.50 -11.38
CA MET A 183 23.05 17.06 -12.68
C MET A 183 24.17 16.03 -12.51
N GLN A 184 25.04 16.16 -11.49
CA GLN A 184 26.07 15.16 -11.22
C GLN A 184 25.49 13.82 -10.78
N GLN A 185 24.45 13.85 -9.95
CA GLN A 185 23.74 12.65 -9.50
C GLN A 185 23.04 11.96 -10.68
N VAL A 186 22.30 12.73 -11.44
CA VAL A 186 21.53 12.26 -12.60
C VAL A 186 22.47 11.72 -13.68
N ALA A 187 23.55 12.44 -14.05
CA ALA A 187 24.51 11.99 -15.06
C ALA A 187 25.13 10.62 -14.71
N THR A 188 25.38 10.36 -13.42
CA THR A 188 25.90 9.06 -12.95
C THR A 188 24.92 7.93 -13.19
N ASN A 189 23.61 8.19 -13.08
CA ASN A 189 22.55 7.20 -13.17
C ASN A 189 21.91 7.11 -14.58
N PHE A 190 22.09 8.14 -15.44
CA PHE A 190 21.53 8.12 -16.80
C PHE A 190 22.05 6.98 -17.67
N ALA A 191 23.28 6.51 -17.44
CA ALA A 191 23.79 5.34 -18.13
C ALA A 191 22.90 4.11 -17.88
N SER A 192 22.42 3.95 -16.64
CA SER A 192 21.49 2.87 -16.27
C SER A 192 20.14 3.00 -16.97
N PHE A 193 19.60 4.22 -17.11
CA PHE A 193 18.38 4.47 -17.87
C PHE A 193 18.53 3.98 -19.33
N ILE A 194 19.59 4.42 -20.00
CA ILE A 194 19.79 4.06 -21.41
C ILE A 194 20.01 2.56 -21.56
N ASP A 195 20.81 1.94 -20.70
CA ASP A 195 21.05 0.50 -20.75
C ASP A 195 19.73 -0.28 -20.55
N GLU A 196 18.90 0.12 -19.61
CA GLU A 196 17.59 -0.48 -19.35
C GLU A 196 16.65 -0.27 -20.57
N PHE A 197 16.50 1.00 -21.02
CA PHE A 197 15.62 1.34 -22.13
C PHE A 197 16.02 0.65 -23.45
N VAL A 198 17.32 0.62 -23.76
CA VAL A 198 17.85 -0.09 -24.93
C VAL A 198 17.65 -1.59 -24.78
N GLY A 199 17.75 -2.12 -23.55
CA GLY A 199 17.53 -3.52 -23.21
C GLY A 199 16.12 -4.02 -23.53
N LEU A 200 15.12 -3.12 -23.55
CA LEU A 200 13.73 -3.44 -23.95
C LEU A 200 13.61 -3.80 -25.45
N GLY A 201 14.61 -3.50 -26.28
CA GLY A 201 14.63 -3.86 -27.70
C GLY A 201 13.64 -3.07 -28.57
N LEU A 202 13.25 -1.90 -28.13
CA LEU A 202 12.30 -1.03 -28.83
C LEU A 202 12.95 -0.29 -30.00
N ASN A 203 12.14 0.12 -30.98
CA ASN A 203 12.57 1.05 -32.02
C ASN A 203 12.33 2.49 -31.53
N TYR A 204 13.38 3.16 -31.09
CA TYR A 204 13.27 4.46 -30.45
C TYR A 204 13.89 5.60 -31.23
N HIS A 205 13.35 6.81 -31.04
CA HIS A 205 13.99 8.11 -31.28
C HIS A 205 14.17 8.79 -29.95
N LEU A 206 15.39 9.24 -29.65
CA LEU A 206 15.71 9.89 -28.38
C LEU A 206 16.35 11.25 -28.67
N ALA A 207 15.85 12.30 -28.02
CA ALA A 207 16.36 13.67 -28.16
C ALA A 207 16.33 14.39 -26.82
N VAL A 208 17.14 15.44 -26.69
CA VAL A 208 17.25 16.26 -25.49
C VAL A 208 17.05 17.75 -25.87
N VAL A 209 16.26 18.45 -25.06
CA VAL A 209 16.13 19.92 -25.06
C VAL A 209 16.41 20.44 -23.65
N THR A 210 16.65 21.74 -23.52
CA THR A 210 16.73 22.38 -22.20
C THR A 210 15.47 23.20 -21.92
N THR A 211 15.24 23.56 -20.66
CA THR A 211 14.20 24.49 -20.22
C THR A 211 14.47 25.94 -20.60
N ASP A 212 15.70 26.25 -21.03
CA ASP A 212 16.15 27.63 -21.39
C ASP A 212 15.49 28.10 -22.69
N MET A 213 14.52 28.99 -22.55
CA MET A 213 13.81 29.62 -23.65
C MET A 213 14.31 31.06 -23.92
N ASP A 214 15.28 31.56 -23.17
CA ASP A 214 15.85 32.89 -23.31
C ASP A 214 17.03 32.91 -24.30
N ASP A 215 17.76 31.79 -24.42
CA ASP A 215 18.79 31.61 -25.43
C ASP A 215 18.17 31.09 -26.76
N PRO A 216 18.18 31.89 -27.84
CA PRO A 216 17.67 31.45 -29.14
C PRO A 216 18.38 30.21 -29.72
N ALA A 217 19.59 29.87 -29.24
CA ALA A 217 20.31 28.68 -29.67
C ALA A 217 19.79 27.43 -28.94
N GLN A 218 19.05 27.60 -27.85
CA GLN A 218 18.40 26.57 -27.09
C GLN A 218 16.90 26.48 -27.42
N SER A 219 16.07 27.32 -26.87
CA SER A 219 14.64 27.57 -27.20
C SER A 219 13.93 26.44 -27.94
N GLY A 220 13.90 25.23 -27.35
CA GLY A 220 13.27 24.03 -27.94
C GLY A 220 14.09 23.31 -29.04
N ARG A 221 15.33 23.72 -29.31
CA ARG A 221 16.23 23.02 -30.25
C ARG A 221 16.92 21.85 -29.58
N PHE A 222 17.01 20.75 -30.31
CA PHE A 222 17.72 19.57 -29.79
C PHE A 222 19.21 19.86 -29.51
N ARG A 223 19.71 19.26 -28.44
CA ARG A 223 21.11 19.44 -27.98
C ARG A 223 22.09 18.57 -28.75
N GLY A 224 21.63 17.84 -29.75
CA GLY A 224 22.39 16.97 -30.63
C GLY A 224 21.52 16.33 -31.69
N PRO A 225 22.04 15.40 -32.47
CA PRO A 225 21.24 14.64 -33.40
C PRO A 225 20.23 13.72 -32.66
N VAL A 226 19.11 13.39 -33.31
CA VAL A 226 18.21 12.32 -32.83
C VAL A 226 18.99 11.02 -32.72
N LEU A 227 18.97 10.41 -31.54
CA LEU A 227 19.59 9.12 -31.27
C LEU A 227 18.62 7.98 -31.55
N THR A 228 19.12 6.91 -32.14
CA THR A 228 18.32 5.74 -32.52
C THR A 228 19.08 4.46 -32.11
N GLN A 229 18.47 3.29 -32.28
CA GLN A 229 19.13 1.99 -32.07
C GLN A 229 20.37 1.79 -32.94
N ASP A 230 20.52 2.53 -34.05
CA ASP A 230 21.66 2.47 -34.94
C ASP A 230 22.79 3.46 -34.53
N THR A 231 22.56 4.29 -33.49
CA THR A 231 23.56 5.25 -33.02
C THR A 231 24.73 4.53 -32.35
N PRO A 232 25.95 4.67 -32.85
CA PRO A 232 27.11 4.07 -32.20
C PRO A 232 27.32 4.69 -30.80
N ASP A 233 27.57 3.85 -29.79
CA ASP A 233 27.85 4.28 -28.42
C ASP A 233 26.75 5.25 -27.90
N VAL A 234 25.51 4.82 -28.02
CA VAL A 234 24.32 5.64 -27.73
C VAL A 234 24.33 6.19 -26.30
N VAL A 235 24.88 5.44 -25.34
CA VAL A 235 25.00 5.88 -23.93
C VAL A 235 25.83 7.16 -23.83
N ASN A 236 27.06 7.16 -24.38
CA ASN A 236 27.90 8.35 -24.35
C ASN A 236 27.36 9.50 -25.23
N ALA A 237 26.70 9.16 -26.36
CA ALA A 237 26.05 10.16 -27.20
C ALA A 237 24.89 10.86 -26.46
N PHE A 238 24.11 10.12 -25.69
CA PHE A 238 23.02 10.67 -24.86
C PHE A 238 23.58 11.51 -23.71
N LEU A 239 24.54 10.99 -22.95
CA LEU A 239 25.17 11.74 -21.86
C LEU A 239 25.75 13.09 -22.32
N ALA A 240 26.36 13.14 -23.51
CA ALA A 240 26.84 14.39 -24.10
C ALA A 240 25.74 15.38 -24.47
N GLN A 241 24.50 14.92 -24.69
CA GLN A 241 23.36 15.81 -24.94
C GLN A 241 22.70 16.27 -23.64
N VAL A 242 22.71 15.46 -22.59
CA VAL A 242 22.17 15.81 -21.27
C VAL A 242 23.09 16.75 -20.51
N ASP A 243 24.41 16.57 -20.62
CA ASP A 243 25.41 17.43 -19.96
C ASP A 243 25.50 18.78 -20.66
N GLN A 244 24.54 19.68 -20.38
CA GLN A 244 24.47 21.03 -20.91
C GLN A 244 25.11 22.08 -19.99
N GLY A 245 25.70 21.65 -18.87
CA GLY A 245 26.21 22.54 -17.82
C GLY A 245 25.07 23.23 -17.06
N SER A 246 25.44 24.25 -16.27
CA SER A 246 24.56 24.97 -15.35
C SER A 246 24.61 26.49 -15.60
N ALA A 247 24.68 26.92 -16.85
CA ALA A 247 24.74 28.32 -17.23
C ALA A 247 23.51 28.81 -18.00
N GLY A 248 22.43 28.06 -17.99
CA GLY A 248 21.14 28.38 -18.60
C GLY A 248 20.38 29.49 -17.88
N SER A 249 19.19 29.78 -18.39
CA SER A 249 18.24 30.70 -17.76
C SER A 249 17.86 30.21 -16.39
N GLY A 250 17.60 31.09 -15.43
CA GLY A 250 16.94 30.77 -14.16
C GLY A 250 15.43 30.99 -14.23
N SER A 251 14.83 30.87 -15.40
CA SER A 251 13.38 30.85 -15.61
C SER A 251 13.07 29.58 -16.40
N GLU A 252 12.60 28.58 -15.67
CA GLU A 252 12.42 27.23 -16.19
C GLU A 252 11.10 27.13 -16.95
N ARG A 253 11.20 27.05 -18.27
CA ARG A 253 10.02 27.02 -19.15
C ARG A 253 9.89 25.66 -19.88
N GLY A 254 9.73 24.61 -19.09
CA GLY A 254 9.66 23.25 -19.61
C GLY A 254 8.52 23.03 -20.60
N PHE A 255 7.33 23.53 -20.30
CA PHE A 255 6.18 23.39 -21.23
C PHE A 255 6.40 24.16 -22.53
N ASP A 256 6.94 25.38 -22.46
CA ASP A 256 7.27 26.15 -23.68
C ASP A 256 8.36 25.45 -24.51
N ALA A 257 9.36 24.86 -23.86
CA ALA A 257 10.43 24.10 -24.51
C ALA A 257 9.91 22.88 -25.26
N VAL A 258 9.05 22.07 -24.60
CA VAL A 258 8.38 20.92 -25.23
C VAL A 258 7.54 21.40 -26.41
N GLN A 259 6.72 22.43 -26.22
CA GLN A 259 5.86 22.94 -27.26
C GLN A 259 6.65 23.48 -28.47
N ALA A 260 7.72 24.20 -28.23
CA ALA A 260 8.58 24.71 -29.31
C ALA A 260 9.28 23.55 -30.04
N ALA A 261 9.80 22.56 -29.30
CA ALA A 261 10.52 21.43 -29.88
C ALA A 261 9.64 20.57 -30.80
N LEU A 262 8.37 20.40 -30.44
CA LEU A 262 7.42 19.53 -31.14
C LEU A 262 6.43 20.30 -32.04
N SER A 263 6.75 21.56 -32.35
CA SER A 263 5.93 22.38 -33.23
C SER A 263 6.74 22.96 -34.37
N GLU A 264 6.03 23.46 -35.39
CA GLU A 264 6.66 24.22 -36.47
C GLU A 264 7.18 25.60 -35.98
N PRO A 265 8.31 26.12 -36.46
CA PRO A 265 9.08 25.54 -37.56
C PRO A 265 10.15 24.52 -37.17
N LEU A 266 10.42 24.31 -35.87
CA LEU A 266 11.51 23.45 -35.42
C LEU A 266 11.34 22.01 -35.86
N LEU A 267 10.13 21.48 -35.80
CA LEU A 267 9.83 20.09 -36.14
C LEU A 267 10.19 19.73 -37.59
N SER A 268 10.08 20.68 -38.49
CA SER A 268 10.47 20.49 -39.90
C SER A 268 11.88 21.03 -40.26
N THR A 269 12.59 21.61 -39.31
CA THR A 269 13.93 22.18 -39.52
C THR A 269 14.97 21.58 -38.56
N ASP A 270 15.26 22.23 -37.44
CA ASP A 270 16.33 21.84 -36.50
C ASP A 270 16.03 20.46 -35.83
N ASN A 271 14.76 20.14 -35.59
CA ASN A 271 14.31 18.94 -34.89
C ASN A 271 13.73 17.87 -35.85
N ILE A 272 14.02 17.99 -37.13
CA ILE A 272 13.45 17.14 -38.18
C ILE A 272 13.76 15.65 -37.92
N GLY A 273 12.75 14.81 -38.13
CA GLY A 273 12.88 13.33 -38.08
C GLY A 273 12.75 12.74 -36.69
N PHE A 274 12.41 13.53 -35.67
CA PHE A 274 12.19 13.03 -34.32
C PHE A 274 10.81 12.42 -34.14
N LEU A 275 9.75 13.22 -34.32
CA LEU A 275 8.38 12.83 -34.04
C LEU A 275 7.82 11.96 -35.17
N ARG A 276 7.42 10.73 -34.85
CA ARG A 276 6.83 9.75 -35.77
C ARG A 276 5.35 9.60 -35.47
N ASP A 277 4.48 9.62 -36.48
CA ASP A 277 3.02 9.58 -36.30
C ASP A 277 2.53 8.33 -35.55
N GLU A 278 3.10 7.17 -35.82
CA GLU A 278 2.68 5.89 -35.27
C GLU A 278 3.37 5.54 -33.91
N ALA A 279 4.50 6.14 -33.63
CA ALA A 279 5.24 5.91 -32.37
C ALA A 279 4.51 6.54 -31.18
N ALA A 280 4.65 5.94 -30.02
CA ALA A 280 4.31 6.60 -28.75
C ALA A 280 5.27 7.78 -28.51
N LEU A 281 4.85 8.77 -27.77
CA LEU A 281 5.67 9.93 -27.37
C LEU A 281 5.74 9.99 -25.85
N ALA A 282 6.93 9.85 -25.30
CA ALA A 282 7.23 10.05 -23.91
C ALA A 282 8.06 11.32 -23.73
N VAL A 283 7.58 12.24 -22.93
CA VAL A 283 8.35 13.42 -22.48
C VAL A 283 8.80 13.17 -21.04
N ILE A 284 10.08 13.40 -20.76
CA ILE A 284 10.67 13.23 -19.43
C ILE A 284 11.32 14.54 -19.04
N LEU A 285 10.77 15.18 -18.02
CA LEU A 285 11.27 16.46 -17.50
C LEU A 285 12.12 16.24 -16.25
N LEU A 286 13.22 16.98 -16.17
CA LEU A 286 14.10 17.05 -15.02
C LEU A 286 14.33 18.51 -14.65
N SER A 287 13.88 18.95 -13.46
CA SER A 287 14.08 20.32 -12.96
C SER A 287 13.95 20.40 -11.44
N ASP A 288 14.72 21.24 -10.80
CA ASP A 288 14.64 21.57 -9.36
C ASP A 288 13.73 22.79 -9.08
N GLU A 289 13.09 23.35 -10.11
CA GLU A 289 12.10 24.42 -10.01
C GLU A 289 10.78 24.07 -10.70
N ASP A 290 9.72 24.91 -10.51
CA ASP A 290 8.43 24.73 -11.19
C ASP A 290 8.44 25.40 -12.57
N ASP A 291 7.40 25.17 -13.37
CA ASP A 291 7.27 25.74 -14.71
C ASP A 291 6.93 27.23 -14.69
N ASP A 292 7.76 28.03 -15.34
CA ASP A 292 7.57 29.46 -15.54
C ASP A 292 7.00 29.83 -16.94
N SER A 293 6.54 28.82 -17.70
CA SER A 293 5.90 29.03 -18.99
C SER A 293 4.65 29.92 -18.86
N ALA A 294 4.39 30.74 -19.87
CA ALA A 294 3.22 31.61 -19.85
C ALA A 294 1.89 30.87 -19.90
N GLN A 295 1.88 29.64 -20.37
CA GLN A 295 0.73 28.76 -20.38
C GLN A 295 0.68 27.91 -19.10
N GLY A 296 -0.51 27.67 -18.54
CA GLY A 296 -0.66 26.76 -17.41
C GLY A 296 -0.80 25.31 -17.87
N THR A 297 -0.64 24.38 -16.92
CA THR A 297 -0.66 22.93 -17.12
C THR A 297 -1.84 22.43 -17.98
N SER A 298 -3.06 22.84 -17.69
CA SER A 298 -4.23 22.40 -18.47
C SER A 298 -4.17 22.80 -19.95
N THR A 299 -3.61 23.97 -20.27
CA THR A 299 -3.43 24.44 -21.66
C THR A 299 -2.37 23.60 -22.36
N PHE A 300 -1.26 23.36 -21.67
CA PHE A 300 -0.17 22.52 -22.16
C PHE A 300 -0.66 21.09 -22.44
N VAL A 301 -1.32 20.44 -21.47
CA VAL A 301 -1.82 19.06 -21.63
C VAL A 301 -2.85 18.97 -22.77
N THR A 302 -3.77 19.93 -22.88
CA THR A 302 -4.73 19.97 -24.00
C THR A 302 -4.02 20.04 -25.35
N TRP A 303 -2.97 20.84 -25.47
CA TRP A 303 -2.15 20.89 -26.70
C TRP A 303 -1.37 19.57 -26.88
N PHE A 304 -0.74 19.04 -25.84
CA PHE A 304 0.08 17.83 -25.86
C PHE A 304 -0.73 16.63 -26.37
N GLU A 305 -1.97 16.49 -25.91
CA GLU A 305 -2.90 15.44 -26.36
C GLU A 305 -3.25 15.53 -27.86
N THR A 306 -3.01 16.66 -28.52
CA THR A 306 -3.22 16.78 -29.99
C THR A 306 -2.08 16.18 -30.80
N LEU A 307 -0.94 15.85 -30.21
CA LEU A 307 0.24 15.34 -30.93
C LEU A 307 0.08 13.91 -31.42
N LYS A 308 -0.82 13.13 -30.83
CA LYS A 308 -1.13 11.75 -31.23
C LYS A 308 -2.63 11.57 -31.35
N ALA A 309 -3.05 10.69 -32.25
CA ALA A 309 -4.47 10.36 -32.43
C ALA A 309 -5.02 9.54 -31.24
N ASP A 310 -4.15 8.78 -30.58
CA ASP A 310 -4.43 7.99 -29.39
C ASP A 310 -3.74 8.61 -28.18
N PRO A 311 -4.49 9.14 -27.19
CA PRO A 311 -3.92 9.71 -25.99
C PRO A 311 -3.13 8.71 -25.12
N GLU A 312 -3.37 7.40 -25.30
CA GLU A 312 -2.61 6.36 -24.57
C GLU A 312 -1.16 6.24 -25.05
N LYS A 313 -0.87 6.78 -26.23
CA LYS A 313 0.48 6.91 -26.78
C LYS A 313 1.24 8.15 -26.29
N LEU A 314 0.71 8.87 -25.32
CA LEU A 314 1.31 10.11 -24.80
C LEU A 314 1.55 10.01 -23.31
N THR A 315 2.78 10.18 -22.88
CA THR A 315 3.13 10.29 -21.47
C THR A 315 4.04 11.47 -21.20
N PHE A 316 3.79 12.19 -20.11
CA PHE A 316 4.66 13.22 -19.59
C PHE A 316 5.08 12.78 -18.18
N SER A 317 6.34 12.47 -17.99
CA SER A 317 6.91 12.09 -16.70
C SER A 317 7.79 13.22 -16.17
N SER A 318 7.91 13.36 -14.85
CA SER A 318 8.71 14.41 -14.24
C SER A 318 9.56 13.90 -13.09
N ILE A 319 10.80 14.37 -13.04
CA ILE A 319 11.69 14.27 -11.89
C ILE A 319 11.88 15.72 -11.42
N CYS A 320 11.16 16.10 -10.34
CA CYS A 320 11.12 17.47 -9.87
C CYS A 320 10.92 17.55 -8.36
N GLY A 321 10.84 18.75 -7.80
CA GLY A 321 10.59 18.94 -6.37
C GLY A 321 9.20 18.51 -5.94
N ASP A 322 9.10 18.03 -4.71
CA ASP A 322 7.87 17.48 -4.12
C ASP A 322 6.74 18.50 -4.05
N ARG A 323 5.48 18.03 -4.11
CA ARG A 323 4.30 18.91 -3.93
C ARG A 323 4.37 19.65 -2.59
N GLY A 324 3.94 20.88 -2.60
CA GLY A 324 3.78 21.72 -1.42
C GLY A 324 4.98 22.60 -1.11
N PHE A 325 6.05 22.07 -0.57
CA PHE A 325 7.22 22.89 -0.14
C PHE A 325 8.51 22.55 -0.88
N GLY A 326 8.43 21.70 -1.90
CA GLY A 326 9.63 21.13 -2.52
C GLY A 326 10.24 20.05 -1.64
N CYS A 327 11.49 19.74 -1.87
CA CYS A 327 12.22 18.71 -1.14
C CYS A 327 13.62 19.18 -0.71
N GLN A 328 14.18 18.49 0.29
CA GLN A 328 15.56 18.67 0.71
C GLN A 328 16.08 17.35 1.28
N GLU A 329 17.21 16.90 0.76
CA GLU A 329 17.90 15.72 1.25
C GLU A 329 19.41 15.93 1.27
N PHE A 330 20.14 15.07 1.99
CA PHE A 330 21.61 15.11 1.99
C PHE A 330 22.13 13.90 1.23
N ASP A 331 23.02 14.14 0.27
CA ASP A 331 23.70 13.06 -0.42
C ASP A 331 24.68 12.32 0.52
N PHE A 332 25.23 11.21 0.03
CA PHE A 332 26.21 10.41 0.79
C PHE A 332 27.47 11.23 1.19
N PHE A 333 27.80 12.29 0.47
CA PHE A 333 28.97 13.16 0.73
C PHE A 333 28.64 14.34 1.63
N GLY A 334 27.36 14.54 1.98
CA GLY A 334 26.89 15.63 2.83
C GLY A 334 26.56 16.91 2.06
N ASN A 335 26.47 16.88 0.73
CA ASN A 335 25.90 17.97 -0.05
C ASN A 335 24.38 17.99 0.12
N THR A 336 23.79 19.15 0.00
CA THR A 336 22.34 19.33 0.12
C THR A 336 21.72 19.31 -1.26
N LEU A 337 20.95 18.27 -1.55
CA LEU A 337 20.02 18.27 -2.67
C LEU A 337 18.76 19.02 -2.24
N SER A 338 18.35 20.03 -2.99
CA SER A 338 17.17 20.83 -2.66
C SER A 338 16.48 21.35 -3.90
N ALA A 339 15.15 21.23 -3.92
CA ALA A 339 14.34 21.70 -5.03
C ALA A 339 13.11 22.47 -4.53
N SER A 340 12.71 23.47 -5.28
CA SER A 340 11.41 24.11 -5.14
C SER A 340 10.30 23.13 -5.50
N ALA A 341 9.08 23.36 -4.99
CA ALA A 341 7.95 22.51 -5.39
C ALA A 341 7.65 22.65 -6.88
N GLY A 342 7.45 21.52 -7.58
CA GLY A 342 7.11 21.45 -9.00
C GLY A 342 5.67 21.01 -9.28
N PRO A 343 4.62 21.66 -8.70
CA PRO A 343 3.25 21.19 -8.82
C PRO A 343 2.73 21.18 -10.26
N GLN A 344 3.18 22.09 -11.14
CA GLN A 344 2.70 22.13 -12.52
C GLN A 344 3.19 20.91 -13.32
N TYR A 345 4.45 20.52 -13.14
CA TYR A 345 5.00 19.33 -13.78
C TYR A 345 4.35 18.05 -13.25
N ILE A 346 4.13 17.96 -11.92
CA ILE A 346 3.45 16.80 -11.32
C ILE A 346 2.00 16.72 -11.80
N ASP A 347 1.30 17.86 -11.94
CA ASP A 347 -0.08 17.88 -12.47
C ASP A 347 -0.14 17.43 -13.93
N ALA A 348 0.84 17.82 -14.77
CA ALA A 348 0.94 17.33 -16.14
C ALA A 348 1.21 15.83 -16.19
N THR A 349 2.07 15.33 -15.30
CA THR A 349 2.37 13.90 -15.15
C THR A 349 1.12 13.10 -14.79
N ASP A 350 0.37 13.53 -13.77
CA ASP A 350 -0.87 12.86 -13.34
C ASP A 350 -1.94 12.85 -14.45
N LEU A 351 -2.08 13.94 -15.20
CA LEU A 351 -3.05 14.06 -16.29
C LEU A 351 -2.72 13.18 -17.50
N THR A 352 -1.45 12.86 -17.71
CA THR A 352 -0.99 12.06 -18.86
C THR A 352 -0.53 10.66 -18.48
N ARG A 353 -0.84 10.21 -17.27
CA ARG A 353 -0.47 8.86 -16.76
C ARG A 353 1.03 8.59 -16.79
N GLY A 354 1.85 9.63 -16.67
CA GLY A 354 3.30 9.54 -16.54
C GLY A 354 3.72 9.08 -15.15
N PHE A 355 5.01 9.02 -14.93
CA PHE A 355 5.61 8.71 -13.63
C PHE A 355 6.29 9.96 -13.05
N TRP A 356 5.99 10.27 -11.80
CA TRP A 356 6.65 11.34 -11.06
C TRP A 356 7.57 10.78 -9.98
N ALA A 357 8.72 11.41 -9.83
CA ALA A 357 9.65 11.14 -8.73
C ALA A 357 10.26 12.44 -8.18
N SER A 358 10.64 12.41 -6.89
CA SER A 358 11.38 13.49 -6.26
C SER A 358 12.80 13.60 -6.83
N ILE A 359 13.22 14.80 -7.18
CA ILE A 359 14.60 15.08 -7.60
C ILE A 359 15.59 15.01 -6.43
N CYS A 360 15.14 15.22 -5.19
CA CYS A 360 15.97 15.15 -3.98
C CYS A 360 16.23 13.71 -3.54
N THR A 361 16.66 12.83 -4.42
CA THR A 361 17.03 11.46 -4.07
C THR A 361 18.48 11.18 -4.42
N SER A 362 19.12 10.33 -3.62
CA SER A 362 20.49 9.87 -3.91
C SER A 362 20.56 8.61 -4.75
N ASP A 363 19.41 7.91 -4.94
CA ASP A 363 19.31 6.67 -5.72
C ASP A 363 18.23 6.81 -6.79
N TYR A 364 18.66 7.00 -8.03
CA TYR A 364 17.81 7.11 -9.20
C TYR A 364 17.54 5.78 -9.91
N THR A 365 18.16 4.68 -9.49
CA THR A 365 18.10 3.40 -10.22
C THR A 365 16.66 2.94 -10.44
N GLY A 366 15.87 2.83 -9.38
CA GLY A 366 14.47 2.40 -9.49
C GLY A 366 13.57 3.42 -10.22
N ILE A 367 13.87 4.73 -10.07
CA ILE A 367 13.16 5.81 -10.74
C ILE A 367 13.35 5.73 -12.25
N LEU A 368 14.59 5.60 -12.70
CA LEU A 368 14.91 5.56 -14.12
C LEU A 368 14.40 4.28 -14.78
N GLN A 369 14.41 3.15 -14.06
CA GLN A 369 13.75 1.92 -14.50
C GLN A 369 12.26 2.15 -14.71
N GLN A 370 11.57 2.73 -13.73
CA GLN A 370 10.12 3.00 -13.84
C GLN A 370 9.81 3.96 -14.99
N ILE A 371 10.63 5.01 -15.18
CA ILE A 371 10.49 5.93 -16.29
C ILE A 371 10.67 5.21 -17.65
N SER A 372 11.66 4.32 -17.76
CA SER A 372 11.89 3.51 -18.97
C SER A 372 10.68 2.65 -19.31
N LEU A 373 10.11 1.97 -18.32
CA LEU A 373 8.92 1.14 -18.49
C LEU A 373 7.69 1.98 -18.88
N THR A 374 7.48 3.10 -18.18
CA THR A 374 6.38 4.03 -18.49
C THR A 374 6.49 4.59 -19.91
N ALA A 375 7.69 4.99 -20.34
CA ALA A 375 7.94 5.46 -21.70
C ALA A 375 7.69 4.37 -22.75
N ALA A 376 7.97 3.11 -22.41
CA ALA A 376 7.67 1.95 -23.25
C ALA A 376 6.19 1.54 -23.23
N GLY A 377 5.34 2.19 -22.45
CA GLY A 377 3.93 1.82 -22.28
C GLY A 377 3.73 0.54 -21.49
N MET A 378 4.72 0.16 -20.68
CA MET A 378 4.68 -1.03 -19.82
C MET A 378 4.17 -0.66 -18.43
N THR A 379 3.48 -1.60 -17.78
CA THR A 379 3.04 -1.47 -16.40
C THR A 379 3.77 -2.43 -15.48
N VAL A 380 3.94 -2.05 -14.24
CA VAL A 380 4.40 -2.94 -13.16
C VAL A 380 3.25 -3.37 -12.25
N GLU A 381 2.07 -2.75 -12.39
CA GLU A 381 0.90 -2.97 -11.55
C GLU A 381 -0.22 -3.63 -12.35
N PHE A 382 -0.68 -4.80 -11.88
CA PHE A 382 -1.71 -5.60 -12.51
C PHE A 382 -2.88 -5.80 -11.53
N PRO A 383 -4.02 -5.12 -11.77
CA PRO A 383 -5.17 -5.21 -10.87
C PRO A 383 -5.83 -6.58 -10.97
N LEU A 384 -6.16 -7.15 -9.81
CA LEU A 384 -6.90 -8.39 -9.72
C LEU A 384 -8.40 -8.13 -9.63
N ASP A 385 -9.21 -8.99 -10.28
CA ASP A 385 -10.67 -8.90 -10.22
C ASP A 385 -11.19 -9.26 -8.82
N ASP A 386 -10.49 -10.17 -8.11
CA ASP A 386 -10.82 -10.61 -6.76
C ASP A 386 -9.62 -10.51 -5.81
N GLU A 387 -9.88 -10.18 -4.55
CA GLU A 387 -8.86 -10.15 -3.50
C GLU A 387 -8.44 -11.58 -3.11
N PRO A 388 -7.13 -11.92 -3.14
CA PRO A 388 -6.65 -13.22 -2.70
C PRO A 388 -6.94 -13.45 -1.21
N SER A 389 -7.66 -14.50 -0.87
CA SER A 389 -7.96 -14.85 0.52
C SER A 389 -6.72 -15.30 1.31
N ASN A 390 -5.69 -15.77 0.63
CA ASN A 390 -4.40 -16.15 1.21
C ASN A 390 -3.27 -15.94 0.21
N LEU A 391 -2.42 -14.94 0.45
CA LEU A 391 -1.28 -14.63 -0.42
C LEU A 391 -0.26 -15.78 -0.54
N GLY A 392 -0.15 -16.64 0.47
CA GLY A 392 0.73 -17.82 0.42
C GLY A 392 0.30 -18.90 -0.56
N LEU A 393 -0.92 -18.81 -1.12
CA LEU A 393 -1.45 -19.72 -2.14
C LEU A 393 -1.47 -19.09 -3.54
N VAL A 394 -1.09 -17.82 -3.66
CA VAL A 394 -0.99 -17.15 -4.96
C VAL A 394 0.24 -17.66 -5.69
N VAL A 395 0.04 -18.16 -6.89
CA VAL A 395 1.11 -18.53 -7.82
C VAL A 395 1.07 -17.52 -8.97
N VAL A 396 2.21 -16.88 -9.21
CA VAL A 396 2.38 -15.94 -10.31
C VAL A 396 3.36 -16.53 -11.29
N MET A 397 2.98 -16.55 -12.56
CA MET A 397 3.81 -17.06 -13.64
C MET A 397 3.96 -15.98 -14.71
N VAL A 398 5.15 -15.88 -15.30
CA VAL A 398 5.42 -15.04 -16.47
C VAL A 398 5.99 -15.97 -17.55
N ASP A 399 5.33 -16.03 -18.69
CA ASP A 399 5.67 -16.93 -19.81
C ASP A 399 5.84 -18.40 -19.36
N GLY A 400 4.99 -18.84 -18.42
CA GLY A 400 4.99 -20.19 -17.87
C GLY A 400 6.11 -20.46 -16.86
N THR A 401 6.83 -19.44 -16.38
CA THR A 401 7.87 -19.54 -15.35
C THR A 401 7.37 -18.90 -14.05
N ASP A 402 7.50 -19.63 -12.93
CA ASP A 402 7.11 -19.13 -11.61
C ASP A 402 7.95 -17.90 -11.21
N VAL A 403 7.29 -16.83 -10.79
CA VAL A 403 7.90 -15.65 -10.22
C VAL A 403 7.67 -15.64 -8.71
N ALA A 404 8.73 -15.49 -7.92
CA ALA A 404 8.65 -15.51 -6.47
C ALA A 404 7.97 -14.26 -5.90
N GLN A 405 7.30 -14.40 -4.76
CA GLN A 405 6.87 -13.25 -3.98
C GLN A 405 8.09 -12.63 -3.30
N ASP A 406 8.55 -11.50 -3.83
CA ASP A 406 9.76 -10.79 -3.37
C ASP A 406 9.62 -9.30 -3.68
N SER A 407 9.99 -8.44 -2.73
CA SER A 407 9.87 -6.99 -2.88
C SER A 407 11.00 -6.35 -3.67
N VAL A 408 12.03 -7.11 -4.06
CA VAL A 408 13.20 -6.62 -4.81
C VAL A 408 13.21 -7.17 -6.23
N ASN A 409 13.06 -8.50 -6.39
CA ASN A 409 13.15 -9.18 -7.68
C ASN A 409 12.01 -10.20 -7.86
N GLY A 410 10.77 -9.74 -7.77
CA GLY A 410 9.60 -10.62 -7.86
C GLY A 410 8.31 -9.83 -7.85
N TRP A 411 7.31 -10.31 -7.13
CA TRP A 411 6.04 -9.60 -7.01
C TRP A 411 5.66 -9.36 -5.54
N THR A 412 4.86 -8.33 -5.33
CA THR A 412 4.20 -7.99 -4.07
C THR A 412 2.71 -7.76 -4.32
N TYR A 413 1.90 -7.75 -3.26
CA TYR A 413 0.48 -7.46 -3.34
C TYR A 413 0.16 -6.13 -2.66
N ALA A 414 -0.48 -5.23 -3.40
CA ALA A 414 -0.96 -3.95 -2.89
C ALA A 414 -2.45 -4.06 -2.52
N THR A 415 -2.73 -4.14 -1.22
CA THR A 415 -4.11 -4.24 -0.70
C THR A 415 -4.96 -3.02 -1.06
N ALA A 416 -4.35 -1.83 -1.13
CA ALA A 416 -5.08 -0.59 -1.39
C ALA A 416 -5.66 -0.52 -2.82
N THR A 417 -4.95 -1.10 -3.79
CA THR A 417 -5.34 -1.12 -5.22
C THR A 417 -5.77 -2.49 -5.68
N GLN A 418 -5.72 -3.49 -4.80
CA GLN A 418 -6.02 -4.90 -5.11
C GLN A 418 -5.21 -5.41 -6.30
N SER A 419 -3.91 -5.09 -6.34
CA SER A 419 -3.04 -5.33 -7.50
C SER A 419 -1.82 -6.15 -7.14
N LEU A 420 -1.30 -6.92 -8.10
CA LEU A 420 0.07 -7.43 -8.07
C LEU A 420 1.00 -6.33 -8.57
N ILE A 421 2.09 -6.08 -7.84
CA ILE A 421 3.15 -5.15 -8.24
C ILE A 421 4.42 -5.95 -8.45
N PHE A 422 4.98 -5.88 -9.66
CA PHE A 422 6.23 -6.52 -9.99
C PHE A 422 7.43 -5.61 -9.72
N ASN A 423 8.54 -6.18 -9.32
CA ASN A 423 9.74 -5.47 -8.90
C ASN A 423 11.00 -6.09 -9.52
N GLY A 424 11.97 -5.27 -9.89
CA GLY A 424 13.26 -5.68 -10.38
C GLY A 424 13.18 -6.68 -11.52
N ASP A 425 13.95 -7.78 -11.44
CA ASP A 425 14.01 -8.83 -12.45
C ASP A 425 12.68 -9.62 -12.60
N GLY A 426 11.73 -9.42 -11.69
CA GLY A 426 10.38 -10.01 -11.77
C GLY A 426 9.44 -9.30 -12.73
N ILE A 427 9.78 -8.10 -13.22
CA ILE A 427 8.92 -7.31 -14.11
C ILE A 427 8.74 -8.05 -15.44
N PRO A 428 7.48 -8.30 -15.88
CA PRO A 428 7.23 -8.96 -17.15
C PRO A 428 7.79 -8.16 -18.33
N GLY A 429 8.51 -8.84 -19.22
CA GLY A 429 9.03 -8.22 -20.43
C GLY A 429 7.95 -7.85 -21.44
N PRO A 430 8.31 -7.12 -22.54
CA PRO A 430 7.35 -6.71 -23.57
C PRO A 430 6.59 -7.90 -24.16
N GLY A 431 5.25 -7.87 -24.09
CA GLY A 431 4.37 -8.91 -24.61
C GLY A 431 4.35 -10.22 -23.83
N ALA A 432 4.94 -10.27 -22.64
CA ALA A 432 4.86 -11.43 -21.74
C ALA A 432 3.42 -11.67 -21.26
N GLU A 433 3.10 -12.95 -20.97
CA GLU A 433 1.79 -13.39 -20.48
C GLU A 433 1.89 -14.01 -19.07
#